data_3a14b5d64115b55a71ba102837f92ff3
#
_entry.id   3a14b5d64115b55a71ba102837f92ff3
#
_cell.length_a   1.000
_cell.length_b   1.000
_cell.length_c   1.000
_cell.angle_alpha   90.00
_cell.angle_beta   90.00
_cell.angle_gamma   90.00
#
_symmetry.space_group_name_H-M   'P 1'
#
loop_
_entity.id
_entity.type
_entity.pdbx_description
1 polymer ?
#
loop_
_entity_poly.entity_id
_entity_poly.type
_entity_poly.pdbx_seq_one_letter_code
_entity_poly.pdbx_strand_id
1 'polypeptide(L)'
;ADICHLLTLYTYDDTDESSLAANTQNGIMTIALFGVDTRENDASSGTRADAIMLMSVDPKRKSIKLTSLMRDSLVDVPGHGQTKLCHAYGYGGPQLMMQTINEDFDMNVKEYMVVDFAEMASIIDAVGGVTVTLTDDEVKETNKYIDEYCWKTLGIPTQRIEGSGEQKLNGIQAMTYGRI
;
A
#
# COMPACT_ATOMS: atom_id res chain seq x y z
N ALA A 1 17.89 -7.18 -11.15
CA ALA A 1 17.47 -7.46 -9.78
C ALA A 1 16.13 -8.17 -9.82
N ASP A 2 16.01 -9.27 -9.11
CA ASP A 2 14.83 -10.12 -9.14
C ASP A 2 13.79 -9.50 -8.17
N ILE A 3 12.81 -8.80 -8.72
CA ILE A 3 11.74 -8.11 -7.95
C ILE A 3 10.90 -9.12 -7.15
N CYS A 4 10.90 -10.39 -7.55
CA CYS A 4 10.12 -11.44 -6.90
C CYS A 4 10.45 -11.65 -5.41
N HIS A 5 11.63 -11.24 -4.95
CA HIS A 5 12.01 -11.33 -3.53
C HIS A 5 11.48 -10.19 -2.66
N LEU A 6 10.99 -9.10 -3.29
CA LEU A 6 10.49 -7.92 -2.57
C LEU A 6 8.98 -7.94 -2.36
N LEU A 7 8.27 -8.86 -3.01
CA LEU A 7 6.81 -8.96 -2.95
C LEU A 7 6.40 -10.34 -2.46
N THR A 8 5.86 -10.42 -1.25
CA THR A 8 5.26 -11.65 -0.72
C THR A 8 3.75 -11.59 -0.92
N LEU A 9 3.23 -12.57 -1.67
CA LEU A 9 1.80 -12.79 -1.82
C LEU A 9 1.30 -13.65 -0.66
N TYR A 10 0.33 -13.15 0.09
CA TYR A 10 -0.32 -13.87 1.17
C TYR A 10 -1.72 -14.28 0.75
N THR A 11 -2.20 -15.38 1.30
CA THR A 11 -3.58 -15.84 1.08
C THR A 11 -4.43 -15.48 2.30
N TYR A 12 -5.63 -14.99 2.05
CA TYR A 12 -6.65 -14.80 3.05
C TYR A 12 -7.19 -16.16 3.47
N ASP A 13 -7.13 -16.44 4.77
CA ASP A 13 -7.62 -17.69 5.36
C ASP A 13 -9.10 -17.53 5.70
N ASP A 14 -9.94 -17.76 4.69
CA ASP A 14 -11.38 -17.76 4.85
C ASP A 14 -11.85 -19.17 5.19
N THR A 15 -12.25 -19.37 6.46
CA THR A 15 -12.77 -20.64 6.94
C THR A 15 -14.23 -20.87 6.51
N ASP A 16 -14.88 -19.86 5.92
CA ASP A 16 -16.30 -19.94 5.51
C ASP A 16 -16.48 -19.68 4.02
N GLU A 17 -16.08 -20.65 3.19
CA GLU A 17 -16.24 -20.59 1.73
C GLU A 17 -17.70 -20.42 1.25
N SER A 18 -18.68 -20.54 2.16
CA SER A 18 -20.10 -20.59 1.79
C SER A 18 -20.74 -19.21 1.58
N SER A 19 -20.17 -18.14 2.08
CA SER A 19 -20.76 -16.80 2.07
C SER A 19 -20.22 -15.88 0.98
N LEU A 20 -19.05 -16.19 0.42
CA LEU A 20 -18.44 -15.36 -0.61
C LEU A 20 -18.99 -15.74 -1.99
N ALA A 21 -19.84 -14.88 -2.54
CA ALA A 21 -20.34 -15.00 -3.91
C ALA A 21 -19.17 -15.29 -4.86
N ALA A 22 -19.36 -16.29 -5.74
CA ALA A 22 -18.34 -16.73 -6.69
C ALA A 22 -18.00 -15.60 -7.70
N ASN A 23 -17.30 -14.57 -7.24
CA ASN A 23 -16.87 -13.43 -8.04
C ASN A 23 -15.58 -13.71 -8.82
N THR A 24 -15.28 -14.98 -9.08
CA THR A 24 -14.41 -15.38 -10.19
C THR A 24 -15.14 -15.20 -11.51
N GLN A 25 -15.77 -14.04 -11.69
CA GLN A 25 -16.37 -13.72 -12.99
C GLN A 25 -15.24 -13.62 -14.01
N ASN A 26 -15.19 -14.59 -14.89
CA ASN A 26 -14.42 -14.56 -16.12
C ASN A 26 -12.89 -14.70 -16.04
N GLY A 27 -12.32 -15.26 -14.97
CA GLY A 27 -10.87 -15.44 -14.83
C GLY A 27 -10.11 -14.14 -14.53
N ILE A 28 -10.78 -13.13 -13.97
CA ILE A 28 -10.15 -11.94 -13.42
C ILE A 28 -9.61 -12.29 -12.02
N MET A 29 -8.35 -12.02 -11.79
CA MET A 29 -7.70 -12.15 -10.49
C MET A 29 -7.64 -10.77 -9.82
N THR A 30 -8.08 -10.67 -8.57
CA THR A 30 -7.98 -9.43 -7.80
C THR A 30 -7.13 -9.67 -6.56
N ILE A 31 -6.13 -8.81 -6.36
CA ILE A 31 -5.20 -8.84 -5.23
C ILE A 31 -5.35 -7.53 -4.46
N ALA A 32 -5.47 -7.59 -3.14
CA ALA A 32 -5.42 -6.41 -2.30
C ALA A 32 -3.98 -5.99 -2.01
N LEU A 33 -3.71 -4.70 -2.08
CA LEU A 33 -2.40 -4.11 -1.81
C LEU A 33 -2.56 -3.16 -0.61
N PHE A 34 -1.82 -3.43 0.46
CA PHE A 34 -1.84 -2.64 1.69
C PHE A 34 -0.49 -1.96 1.90
N GLY A 35 -0.50 -0.63 1.89
CA GLY A 35 0.64 0.19 2.29
C GLY A 35 0.51 0.55 3.77
N VAL A 36 1.47 0.14 4.58
CA VAL A 36 1.45 0.32 6.03
C VAL A 36 2.60 1.22 6.49
N ASP A 37 2.34 2.07 7.49
CA ASP A 37 3.39 2.86 8.16
C ASP A 37 3.79 2.11 9.45
N THR A 38 4.70 1.16 9.32
CA THR A 38 5.29 0.45 10.45
C THR A 38 6.38 1.33 11.05
N ARG A 39 6.06 2.04 12.13
CA ARG A 39 7.04 2.72 12.97
C ARG A 39 7.46 1.75 14.06
N GLU A 40 8.66 1.16 13.91
CA GLU A 40 9.30 0.24 14.85
C GLU A 40 8.55 -1.11 15.09
N ASN A 41 9.31 -2.14 15.24
CA ASN A 41 9.14 -3.54 15.63
C ASN A 41 7.95 -3.95 16.54
N ASP A 42 6.87 -3.19 16.59
CA ASP A 42 5.71 -3.45 17.41
C ASP A 42 4.50 -3.80 16.55
N ALA A 43 4.41 -5.07 16.19
CA ALA A 43 3.24 -5.66 15.56
C ALA A 43 1.97 -5.57 16.45
N SER A 44 2.08 -5.02 17.66
CA SER A 44 1.01 -5.00 18.67
C SER A 44 0.33 -3.64 18.83
N SER A 45 0.83 -2.55 18.28
CA SER A 45 0.28 -1.22 18.54
C SER A 45 -0.20 -0.48 17.29
N GLY A 46 -1.38 -0.88 16.77
CA GLY A 46 -2.19 0.05 16.00
C GLY A 46 -1.65 0.49 14.64
N THR A 47 -0.80 -0.32 13.98
CA THR A 47 -0.40 -0.10 12.59
C THR A 47 -1.64 0.01 11.71
N ARG A 48 -1.73 1.05 10.89
CA ARG A 48 -2.85 1.28 9.98
C ARG A 48 -2.40 1.09 8.54
N ALA A 49 -3.31 0.59 7.72
CA ALA A 49 -3.12 0.64 6.28
C ALA A 49 -3.49 2.05 5.79
N ASP A 50 -2.49 2.81 5.36
CA ASP A 50 -2.67 4.17 4.86
C ASP A 50 -2.95 4.21 3.36
N ALA A 51 -2.46 3.22 2.62
CA ALA A 51 -2.81 2.97 1.23
C ALA A 51 -3.53 1.62 1.12
N ILE A 52 -4.72 1.63 0.54
CA ILE A 52 -5.56 0.44 0.36
C ILE A 52 -5.97 0.42 -1.12
N MET A 53 -5.48 -0.56 -1.87
CA MET A 53 -5.74 -0.66 -3.30
C MET A 53 -6.13 -2.08 -3.67
N LEU A 54 -6.96 -2.21 -4.70
CA LEU A 54 -7.29 -3.47 -5.35
C LEU A 54 -6.69 -3.48 -6.75
N MET A 55 -5.83 -4.46 -7.03
CA MET A 55 -5.29 -4.69 -8.36
C MET A 55 -6.05 -5.84 -9.02
N SER A 56 -6.83 -5.54 -10.05
CA SER A 56 -7.55 -6.54 -10.83
C SER A 56 -6.85 -6.78 -12.16
N VAL A 57 -6.47 -8.03 -12.40
CA VAL A 57 -5.80 -8.48 -13.63
C VAL A 57 -6.80 -9.26 -14.48
N ASP A 58 -7.07 -8.78 -15.68
CA ASP A 58 -7.91 -9.45 -16.69
C ASP A 58 -7.04 -9.99 -17.82
N PRO A 59 -6.71 -11.29 -17.82
CA PRO A 59 -5.88 -11.89 -18.87
C PRO A 59 -6.55 -11.90 -20.26
N LYS A 60 -7.89 -11.98 -20.29
CA LYS A 60 -8.63 -12.01 -21.56
C LYS A 60 -8.60 -10.67 -22.28
N ARG A 61 -8.75 -9.58 -21.51
CA ARG A 61 -8.69 -8.20 -22.03
C ARG A 61 -7.28 -7.64 -22.04
N LYS A 62 -6.29 -8.38 -21.47
CA LYS A 62 -4.90 -7.93 -21.29
C LYS A 62 -4.84 -6.58 -20.58
N SER A 63 -5.63 -6.41 -19.52
CA SER A 63 -5.73 -5.16 -18.79
C SER A 63 -5.52 -5.37 -17.29
N ILE A 64 -4.92 -4.35 -16.67
CA ILE A 64 -4.78 -4.24 -15.22
C ILE A 64 -5.53 -2.98 -14.79
N LYS A 65 -6.35 -3.12 -13.75
CA LYS A 65 -7.03 -1.99 -13.10
C LYS A 65 -6.54 -1.87 -11.68
N LEU A 66 -6.24 -0.64 -11.27
CA LEU A 66 -5.97 -0.29 -9.88
C LEU A 66 -7.14 0.54 -9.37
N THR A 67 -7.73 0.10 -8.27
CA THR A 67 -8.82 0.80 -7.58
C THR A 67 -8.35 1.16 -6.18
N SER A 68 -8.29 2.43 -5.86
CA SER A 68 -7.97 2.90 -4.51
C SER A 68 -9.24 2.93 -3.66
N LEU A 69 -9.18 2.34 -2.48
CA LEU A 69 -10.20 2.45 -1.45
C LEU A 69 -9.76 3.54 -0.46
N MET A 70 -10.65 4.50 -0.21
CA MET A 70 -10.33 5.60 0.71
C MET A 70 -10.20 5.05 2.14
N ARG A 71 -9.05 5.28 2.78
CA ARG A 71 -8.76 4.81 4.14
C ARG A 71 -9.78 5.27 5.19
N ASP A 72 -10.40 6.41 4.96
CA ASP A 72 -11.39 7.03 5.86
C ASP A 72 -12.85 6.66 5.51
N SER A 73 -13.09 5.73 4.58
CA SER A 73 -14.42 5.22 4.28
C SER A 73 -15.05 4.63 5.54
N LEU A 74 -16.31 4.97 5.79
CA LEU A 74 -17.09 4.38 6.87
C LEU A 74 -17.53 2.98 6.45
N VAL A 75 -17.14 1.98 7.20
CA VAL A 75 -17.40 0.55 6.96
C VAL A 75 -17.84 -0.14 8.25
N ASP A 76 -18.47 -1.31 8.13
CA ASP A 76 -18.79 -2.14 9.31
C ASP A 76 -17.68 -3.19 9.49
N VAL A 77 -16.79 -2.95 10.47
CA VAL A 77 -15.69 -3.86 10.74
C VAL A 77 -16.17 -5.01 11.63
N PRO A 78 -16.08 -6.27 11.19
CA PRO A 78 -16.54 -7.43 11.94
C PRO A 78 -16.02 -7.44 13.38
N GLY A 79 -16.96 -7.51 14.33
CA GLY A 79 -16.65 -7.47 15.78
C GLY A 79 -16.30 -6.09 16.37
N HIS A 80 -16.23 -5.05 15.56
CA HIS A 80 -15.85 -3.69 15.99
C HIS A 80 -16.88 -2.62 15.61
N GLY A 81 -17.89 -2.95 14.77
CA GLY A 81 -18.93 -2.04 14.33
C GLY A 81 -18.45 -0.96 13.34
N GLN A 82 -19.24 0.07 13.15
CA GLN A 82 -18.98 1.11 12.15
C GLN A 82 -17.80 2.00 12.51
N THR A 83 -16.79 2.02 11.65
CA THR A 83 -15.58 2.83 11.81
C THR A 83 -14.90 3.06 10.46
N LYS A 84 -13.71 3.69 10.47
CA LYS A 84 -12.90 3.90 9.27
C LYS A 84 -12.26 2.60 8.79
N LEU A 85 -12.22 2.39 7.47
CA LEU A 85 -11.63 1.20 6.86
C LEU A 85 -10.19 0.93 7.34
N CYS A 86 -9.35 1.97 7.47
CA CYS A 86 -7.97 1.80 7.93
C CYS A 86 -7.84 1.22 9.35
N HIS A 87 -8.89 1.34 10.18
CA HIS A 87 -8.89 0.80 11.53
C HIS A 87 -9.00 -0.73 11.55
N ALA A 88 -9.63 -1.33 10.54
CA ALA A 88 -9.72 -2.78 10.42
C ALA A 88 -8.33 -3.45 10.46
N TYR A 89 -7.34 -2.83 9.78
CA TYR A 89 -5.95 -3.31 9.83
C TYR A 89 -5.37 -3.23 11.25
N GLY A 90 -5.63 -2.14 11.96
CA GLY A 90 -5.15 -1.95 13.34
C GLY A 90 -5.79 -2.88 14.36
N TYR A 91 -7.03 -3.34 14.12
CA TYR A 91 -7.76 -4.24 15.03
C TYR A 91 -7.41 -5.71 14.84
N GLY A 92 -7.23 -6.15 13.60
CA GLY A 92 -7.02 -7.56 13.31
C GLY A 92 -6.07 -7.83 12.14
N GLY A 93 -5.21 -6.87 11.81
CA GLY A 93 -4.22 -7.02 10.75
C GLY A 93 -4.83 -7.19 9.36
N PRO A 94 -4.05 -7.76 8.43
CA PRO A 94 -4.49 -7.92 7.05
C PRO A 94 -5.70 -8.86 6.91
N GLN A 95 -5.88 -9.84 7.80
CA GLN A 95 -7.00 -10.78 7.74
C GLN A 95 -8.33 -10.07 7.98
N LEU A 96 -8.44 -9.27 9.04
CA LEU A 96 -9.66 -8.51 9.34
C LEU A 96 -9.91 -7.42 8.29
N MET A 97 -8.84 -6.81 7.73
CA MET A 97 -8.97 -5.87 6.62
C MET A 97 -9.55 -6.55 5.38
N MET A 98 -9.08 -7.76 5.03
CA MET A 98 -9.59 -8.54 3.91
C MET A 98 -11.06 -8.92 4.11
N GLN A 99 -11.42 -9.39 5.31
CA GLN A 99 -12.79 -9.71 5.66
C GLN A 99 -13.69 -8.46 5.49
N THR A 100 -13.29 -7.32 6.06
CA THR A 100 -14.03 -6.06 5.94
C THR A 100 -14.23 -5.65 4.48
N ILE A 101 -13.17 -5.73 3.66
CA ILE A 101 -13.27 -5.39 2.23
C ILE A 101 -14.25 -6.33 1.52
N ASN A 102 -14.17 -7.63 1.78
CA ASN A 102 -15.03 -8.59 1.11
C ASN A 102 -16.50 -8.42 1.50
N GLU A 103 -16.79 -8.18 2.78
CA GLU A 103 -18.17 -8.01 3.27
C GLU A 103 -18.79 -6.67 2.84
N ASP A 104 -18.08 -5.55 3.06
CA ASP A 104 -18.64 -4.20 2.82
C ASP A 104 -18.70 -3.79 1.33
N PHE A 105 -17.80 -4.34 0.51
CA PHE A 105 -17.74 -4.01 -0.92
C PHE A 105 -18.23 -5.15 -1.83
N ASP A 106 -18.84 -6.20 -1.25
CA ASP A 106 -19.31 -7.40 -1.98
C ASP A 106 -18.25 -7.97 -2.92
N MET A 107 -17.03 -8.15 -2.36
CA MET A 107 -15.87 -8.63 -3.09
C MET A 107 -15.54 -10.07 -2.68
N ASN A 108 -14.73 -10.74 -3.51
CA ASN A 108 -14.15 -12.04 -3.19
C ASN A 108 -12.64 -12.00 -3.47
N VAL A 109 -11.94 -11.17 -2.73
CA VAL A 109 -10.49 -11.03 -2.82
C VAL A 109 -9.87 -12.05 -1.88
N LYS A 110 -8.99 -12.92 -2.42
CA LYS A 110 -8.36 -14.02 -1.66
C LYS A 110 -6.88 -13.78 -1.39
N GLU A 111 -6.26 -12.90 -2.15
CA GLU A 111 -4.82 -12.65 -2.05
C GLU A 111 -4.55 -11.20 -1.71
N TYR A 112 -3.52 -11.00 -0.91
CA TYR A 112 -3.07 -9.66 -0.55
C TYR A 112 -1.55 -9.56 -0.47
N MET A 113 -1.06 -8.36 -0.63
CA MET A 113 0.32 -7.97 -0.36
C MET A 113 0.35 -6.84 0.65
N VAL A 114 1.31 -6.88 1.54
CA VAL A 114 1.59 -5.79 2.48
C VAL A 114 2.95 -5.24 2.13
N VAL A 115 3.06 -3.93 2.09
CA VAL A 115 4.30 -3.22 1.76
C VAL A 115 4.48 -2.09 2.75
N ASP A 116 5.63 -2.03 3.38
CA ASP A 116 6.02 -0.89 4.21
C ASP A 116 6.79 0.17 3.39
N PHE A 117 7.21 1.25 4.08
CA PHE A 117 7.94 2.36 3.45
C PHE A 117 9.26 1.90 2.81
N ALA A 118 10.03 1.07 3.50
CA ALA A 118 11.34 0.63 3.03
C ALA A 118 11.23 -0.36 1.86
N GLU A 119 10.26 -1.27 1.95
CA GLU A 119 9.95 -2.23 0.89
C GLU A 119 9.47 -1.52 -0.38
N MET A 120 8.57 -0.54 -0.26
CA MET A 120 8.10 0.24 -1.41
C MET A 120 9.25 1.05 -2.03
N ALA A 121 10.11 1.66 -1.22
CA ALA A 121 11.30 2.35 -1.73
C ALA A 121 12.20 1.38 -2.52
N SER A 122 12.40 0.17 -2.01
CA SER A 122 13.20 -0.87 -2.68
C SER A 122 12.56 -1.33 -4.01
N ILE A 123 11.23 -1.43 -4.06
CA ILE A 123 10.49 -1.75 -5.30
C ILE A 123 10.70 -0.65 -6.34
N ILE A 124 10.58 0.63 -5.94
CA ILE A 124 10.80 1.77 -6.83
C ILE A 124 12.24 1.76 -7.37
N ASP A 125 13.22 1.49 -6.52
CA ASP A 125 14.62 1.38 -6.94
C ASP A 125 14.83 0.22 -7.93
N ALA A 126 14.18 -0.92 -7.70
CA ALA A 126 14.29 -2.10 -8.55
C ALA A 126 13.73 -1.87 -9.98
N VAL A 127 12.70 -1.03 -10.13
CA VAL A 127 12.20 -0.60 -11.45
C VAL A 127 12.98 0.57 -12.03
N GLY A 128 14.00 1.04 -11.33
CA GLY A 128 14.91 2.09 -11.78
C GLY A 128 14.47 3.51 -11.42
N GLY A 129 13.60 3.67 -10.42
CA GLY A 129 13.10 4.97 -9.99
C GLY A 129 11.87 5.46 -10.75
N VAL A 130 11.32 6.59 -10.35
CA VAL A 130 10.17 7.24 -10.98
C VAL A 130 10.53 8.64 -11.45
N THR A 131 10.04 9.03 -12.64
CA THR A 131 10.23 10.38 -13.18
C THR A 131 9.02 11.22 -12.83
N VAL A 132 9.25 12.37 -12.19
CA VAL A 132 8.22 13.35 -11.80
C VAL A 132 8.70 14.75 -12.11
N THR A 133 7.76 15.68 -12.32
CA THR A 133 8.06 17.11 -12.46
C THR A 133 7.78 17.80 -11.14
N LEU A 134 8.79 18.41 -10.56
CA LEU A 134 8.75 19.05 -9.25
C LEU A 134 8.82 20.56 -9.36
N THR A 135 8.08 21.25 -8.51
CA THR A 135 8.22 22.67 -8.27
C THR A 135 9.31 22.94 -7.22
N ASP A 136 9.78 24.19 -7.11
CA ASP A 136 10.77 24.58 -6.10
C ASP A 136 10.25 24.35 -4.65
N ASP A 137 8.96 24.58 -4.42
CA ASP A 137 8.34 24.38 -3.10
C ASP A 137 8.26 22.88 -2.75
N GLU A 138 7.90 22.03 -3.71
CA GLU A 138 7.88 20.56 -3.51
C GLU A 138 9.28 20.03 -3.23
N VAL A 139 10.29 20.49 -3.97
CA VAL A 139 11.69 20.10 -3.69
C VAL A 139 12.10 20.50 -2.29
N LYS A 140 11.77 21.72 -1.85
CA LYS A 140 12.09 22.21 -0.52
C LYS A 140 11.41 21.39 0.58
N GLU A 141 10.12 21.13 0.46
CA GLU A 141 9.38 20.32 1.44
C GLU A 141 9.84 18.86 1.43
N THR A 142 10.04 18.25 0.26
CA THR A 142 10.56 16.88 0.17
C THR A 142 11.93 16.77 0.85
N ASN A 143 12.85 17.69 0.58
CA ASN A 143 14.18 17.68 1.19
C ASN A 143 14.14 17.87 2.71
N LYS A 144 13.22 18.68 3.22
CA LYS A 144 12.98 18.79 4.66
C LYS A 144 12.54 17.48 5.28
N TYR A 145 11.62 16.75 4.64
CA TYR A 145 11.20 15.42 5.09
C TYR A 145 12.32 14.39 4.97
N ILE A 146 13.16 14.45 3.95
CA ILE A 146 14.36 13.60 3.84
C ILE A 146 15.25 13.79 5.06
N ASP A 147 15.55 15.04 5.43
CA ASP A 147 16.42 15.35 6.57
C ASP A 147 15.81 14.95 7.91
N GLU A 148 14.52 15.26 8.11
CA GLU A 148 13.86 15.06 9.39
C GLU A 148 13.40 13.63 9.62
N TYR A 149 12.89 12.97 8.58
CA TYR A 149 12.31 11.64 8.70
C TYR A 149 13.28 10.55 8.28
N CYS A 150 13.82 10.61 7.07
CA CYS A 150 14.67 9.53 6.58
C CYS A 150 15.99 9.47 7.34
N TRP A 151 16.64 10.60 7.56
CA TRP A 151 17.94 10.63 8.25
C TRP A 151 17.81 10.49 9.75
N LYS A 152 16.95 11.30 10.40
CA LYS A 152 16.89 11.33 11.86
C LYS A 152 16.05 10.19 12.45
N THR A 153 14.95 9.81 11.79
CA THR A 153 14.00 8.83 12.34
C THR A 153 14.31 7.42 11.85
N LEU A 154 14.51 7.23 10.55
CA LEU A 154 14.74 5.91 9.97
C LEU A 154 16.23 5.55 9.86
N GLY A 155 17.14 6.52 9.98
CA GLY A 155 18.56 6.30 9.80
C GLY A 155 18.96 5.88 8.38
N ILE A 156 18.10 6.16 7.39
CA ILE A 156 18.32 5.78 5.99
C ILE A 156 18.93 6.97 5.24
N PRO A 157 20.24 6.93 4.89
CA PRO A 157 20.86 8.00 4.15
C PRO A 157 20.36 8.01 2.70
N THR A 158 19.88 9.17 2.25
CA THR A 158 19.58 9.38 0.83
C THR A 158 20.05 10.77 0.41
N GLN A 159 20.30 10.95 -0.88
CA GLN A 159 20.67 12.26 -1.41
C GLN A 159 19.44 13.16 -1.49
N ARG A 160 19.65 14.46 -1.24
CA ARG A 160 18.62 15.48 -1.48
C ARG A 160 18.34 15.60 -2.98
N ILE A 161 17.15 16.08 -3.30
CA ILE A 161 16.76 16.42 -4.67
C ILE A 161 17.42 17.75 -5.04
N GLU A 162 18.09 17.80 -6.19
CA GLU A 162 18.88 18.95 -6.63
C GLU A 162 18.14 19.88 -7.62
N GLY A 163 17.08 20.54 -7.21
CA GLY A 163 16.38 21.48 -8.05
C GLY A 163 15.03 21.00 -8.56
N SER A 164 14.28 21.91 -9.15
CA SER A 164 12.95 21.70 -9.72
C SER A 164 13.00 21.25 -11.18
N GLY A 165 11.81 20.96 -11.74
CA GLY A 165 11.64 20.46 -13.09
C GLY A 165 11.54 18.94 -13.13
N GLU A 166 11.76 18.35 -14.30
CA GLU A 166 11.72 16.90 -14.47
C GLU A 166 12.91 16.24 -13.77
N GLN A 167 12.61 15.39 -12.80
CA GLN A 167 13.58 14.70 -11.96
C GLN A 167 13.28 13.19 -11.93
N LYS A 168 14.34 12.39 -11.92
CA LYS A 168 14.22 10.96 -11.67
C LYS A 168 14.53 10.68 -10.20
N LEU A 169 13.50 10.34 -9.44
CA LEU A 169 13.60 10.07 -8.01
C LEU A 169 13.94 8.61 -7.75
N ASN A 170 14.82 8.37 -6.79
CA ASN A 170 15.03 7.05 -6.21
C ASN A 170 13.88 6.68 -5.26
N GLY A 171 13.87 5.45 -4.74
CA GLY A 171 12.78 4.96 -3.91
C GLY A 171 12.51 5.82 -2.68
N ILE A 172 13.54 6.20 -1.94
CA ILE A 172 13.40 7.04 -0.74
C ILE A 172 12.90 8.44 -1.09
N GLN A 173 13.46 9.06 -2.12
CA GLN A 173 13.00 10.37 -2.60
C GLN A 173 11.53 10.34 -3.04
N ALA A 174 11.14 9.31 -3.80
CA ALA A 174 9.79 9.15 -4.29
C ALA A 174 8.78 8.90 -3.16
N MET A 175 9.12 8.02 -2.21
CA MET A 175 8.29 7.77 -1.05
C MET A 175 8.15 8.99 -0.15
N THR A 176 9.22 9.79 -0.03
CA THR A 176 9.20 11.03 0.75
C THR A 176 8.37 12.11 0.05
N TYR A 177 8.48 12.22 -1.28
CA TYR A 177 7.66 13.13 -2.08
C TYR A 177 6.16 12.82 -1.97
N GLY A 178 5.78 11.55 -1.95
CA GLY A 178 4.38 11.13 -1.79
C GLY A 178 3.76 11.49 -0.42
N ARG A 179 4.52 12.07 0.51
CA ARG A 179 4.05 12.48 1.86
C ARG A 179 3.78 13.98 1.99
N ILE A 180 4.16 14.81 1.00
CA ILE A 180 3.99 16.27 1.03
C ILE A 180 2.63 16.72 0.50
#